data_19974db5cbe41fa0f2c4cc767ebfefd1
#
_entry.id   19974db5cbe41fa0f2c4cc767ebfefd1
#
_cell.length_a   1.000
_cell.length_b   1.000
_cell.length_c   1.000
_cell.angle_alpha   90.00
_cell.angle_beta   90.00
_cell.angle_gamma   90.00
#
_symmetry.space_group_name_H-M   'P 1'
#
loop_
_entity.id
_entity.type
_entity.pdbx_description
1 polymer ?
#
loop_
_entity_poly.entity_id
_entity_poly.type
_entity_poly.pdbx_seq_one_letter_code
_entity_poly.pdbx_strand_id
1 'polypeptide(L)'
;GRLGKLLVEEVKRRLPQAQIYALGTNSIATATMLKAGADFGATGENPVVRGVMDADAVLGPVGIVVAHSILGEVTPAMAEAVGGCRARKFLIPVNSCGVVVSGVKEQPLPNYVAQAVEQMMQELGEA
;
A
#
# COMPACT_ATOMS: atom_id res chain seq x y z
N GLY A 1 -3.42 -5.88 8.09
CA GLY A 1 -3.62 -4.74 8.94
C GLY A 1 -2.35 -4.07 9.45
N ARG A 2 -1.39 -4.87 9.89
CA ARG A 2 -0.18 -4.29 10.49
C ARG A 2 0.65 -3.50 9.47
N LEU A 3 0.78 -4.00 8.26
CA LEU A 3 1.58 -3.32 7.24
C LEU A 3 1.00 -1.95 6.89
N GLY A 4 -0.30 -1.89 6.65
CA GLY A 4 -0.95 -0.62 6.33
C GLY A 4 -0.78 0.40 7.45
N LYS A 5 -0.94 -0.03 8.69
CA LYS A 5 -0.71 0.84 9.84
C LYS A 5 0.70 1.43 9.84
N LEU A 6 1.71 0.57 9.66
CA LEU A 6 3.11 1.01 9.68
C LEU A 6 3.41 1.96 8.53
N LEU A 7 2.86 1.70 7.34
CA LEU A 7 3.03 2.57 6.19
C LEU A 7 2.43 3.95 6.45
N VAL A 8 1.21 4.00 6.97
CA VAL A 8 0.55 5.27 7.27
C VAL A 8 1.36 6.06 8.29
N GLU A 9 1.80 5.40 9.37
CA GLU A 9 2.60 6.06 10.40
C GLU A 9 3.90 6.62 9.85
N GLU A 10 4.59 5.87 9.01
CA GLU A 10 5.86 6.31 8.45
C GLU A 10 5.69 7.46 7.47
N VAL A 11 4.69 7.39 6.60
CA VAL A 11 4.41 8.47 5.66
C VAL A 11 4.05 9.76 6.41
N LYS A 12 3.21 9.67 7.44
CA LYS A 12 2.84 10.85 8.24
C LYS A 12 4.05 11.45 8.93
N ARG A 13 4.94 10.61 9.43
CA ARG A 13 6.15 11.07 10.10
C ARG A 13 7.09 11.79 9.14
N ARG A 14 7.27 11.23 7.94
CA ARG A 14 8.23 11.76 6.95
C ARG A 14 7.64 12.88 6.10
N LEU A 15 6.35 12.81 5.80
CA LEU A 15 5.65 13.75 4.92
C LEU A 15 4.34 14.19 5.57
N PRO A 16 4.41 15.02 6.62
CA PRO A 16 3.19 15.39 7.37
C PRO A 16 2.17 16.17 6.52
N GLN A 17 2.58 16.72 5.38
CA GLN A 17 1.68 17.46 4.49
C GLN A 17 0.98 16.54 3.48
N ALA A 18 1.43 15.29 3.33
CA ALA A 18 0.83 14.39 2.37
C ALA A 18 -0.59 14.01 2.77
N GLN A 19 -1.48 13.93 1.79
CA GLN A 19 -2.81 13.39 2.00
C GLN A 19 -2.76 11.88 1.81
N ILE A 20 -3.18 11.14 2.82
CA ILE A 20 -3.15 9.68 2.80
C ILE A 20 -4.55 9.14 2.69
N TYR A 21 -4.79 8.36 1.64
CA TYR A 21 -6.03 7.63 1.43
C TYR A 21 -5.79 6.17 1.76
N ALA A 22 -6.45 5.67 2.77
CA ALA A 22 -6.36 4.27 3.19
C ALA A 22 -7.45 3.48 2.47
N LEU A 23 -7.05 2.68 1.50
CA LEU A 23 -7.97 1.85 0.72
C LEU A 23 -7.80 0.41 1.18
N GLY A 24 -8.68 -0.04 2.06
CA GLY A 24 -8.59 -1.36 2.65
C GLY A 24 -9.37 -2.41 1.88
N THR A 25 -8.89 -3.64 1.92
CA THR A 25 -9.61 -4.78 1.35
C THR A 25 -10.69 -5.29 2.30
N ASN A 26 -10.64 -4.87 3.56
CA ASN A 26 -11.69 -5.15 4.54
C ASN A 26 -11.80 -3.97 5.52
N SER A 27 -12.91 -3.91 6.24
CA SER A 27 -13.20 -2.76 7.10
C SER A 27 -12.25 -2.64 8.30
N ILE A 28 -11.74 -3.75 8.80
CA ILE A 28 -10.81 -3.74 9.92
C ILE A 28 -9.49 -3.09 9.50
N ALA A 29 -8.98 -3.46 8.32
CA ALA A 29 -7.76 -2.87 7.78
C ALA A 29 -7.91 -1.37 7.58
N THR A 30 -9.03 -0.94 7.00
CA THR A 30 -9.30 0.48 6.79
C THR A 30 -9.36 1.24 8.11
N ALA A 31 -10.07 0.70 9.10
CA ALA A 31 -10.20 1.33 10.41
C ALA A 31 -8.83 1.46 11.09
N THR A 32 -8.00 0.43 10.99
CA THR A 32 -6.66 0.44 11.59
C THR A 32 -5.79 1.54 10.97
N MET A 33 -5.86 1.70 9.65
CA MET A 33 -5.11 2.73 8.95
C MET A 33 -5.61 4.15 9.28
N LEU A 34 -6.92 4.31 9.43
CA LEU A 34 -7.47 5.60 9.86
C LEU A 34 -7.00 5.98 11.25
N LYS A 35 -6.97 5.02 12.16
CA LYS A 35 -6.43 5.26 13.52
C LYS A 35 -4.96 5.62 13.49
N ALA A 36 -4.22 5.09 12.54
CA ALA A 36 -2.79 5.39 12.40
C ALA A 36 -2.52 6.78 11.83
N GLY A 37 -3.54 7.46 11.32
CA GLY A 37 -3.41 8.83 10.85
C GLY A 37 -3.76 9.08 9.39
N ALA A 38 -4.31 8.09 8.68
CA ALA A 38 -4.77 8.34 7.32
C ALA A 38 -5.85 9.41 7.32
N ASP A 39 -5.83 10.25 6.28
CA ASP A 39 -6.77 11.38 6.19
C ASP A 39 -8.15 10.93 5.73
N PHE A 40 -8.21 9.94 4.87
CA PHE A 40 -9.46 9.39 4.34
C PHE A 40 -9.34 7.89 4.28
N GLY A 41 -10.47 7.21 4.37
CA GLY A 41 -10.50 5.75 4.28
C GLY A 41 -11.74 5.24 3.60
N ALA A 42 -11.59 4.19 2.82
CA ALA A 42 -12.71 3.49 2.19
C ALA A 42 -12.33 2.04 1.97
N THR A 43 -13.35 1.20 1.85
CA THR A 43 -13.15 -0.26 1.82
C THR A 43 -13.75 -0.86 0.56
N GLY A 44 -13.01 -1.77 -0.06
CA GLY A 44 -13.53 -2.61 -1.11
C GLY A 44 -13.09 -2.25 -2.51
N GLU A 45 -13.68 -2.95 -3.48
CA GLU A 45 -13.22 -2.88 -4.86
C GLU A 45 -13.36 -1.50 -5.48
N ASN A 46 -14.53 -0.90 -5.40
CA ASN A 46 -14.74 0.38 -6.05
C ASN A 46 -13.81 1.47 -5.51
N PRO A 47 -13.66 1.64 -4.19
CA PRO A 47 -12.71 2.61 -3.66
C PRO A 47 -11.27 2.37 -4.11
N VAL A 48 -10.82 1.11 -4.20
CA VAL A 48 -9.48 0.80 -4.68
C VAL A 48 -9.34 1.22 -6.15
N VAL A 49 -10.27 0.79 -6.99
CA VAL A 49 -10.24 1.10 -8.43
C VAL A 49 -10.25 2.61 -8.66
N ARG A 50 -11.12 3.32 -7.96
CA ARG A 50 -11.22 4.77 -8.12
C ARG A 50 -10.05 5.51 -7.48
N GLY A 51 -9.65 5.08 -6.29
CA GLY A 51 -8.63 5.77 -5.52
C GLY A 51 -7.26 5.80 -6.17
N VAL A 52 -6.88 4.71 -6.86
CA VAL A 52 -5.56 4.66 -7.50
C VAL A 52 -5.48 5.52 -8.75
N MET A 53 -6.61 5.92 -9.32
CA MET A 53 -6.62 6.72 -10.55
C MET A 53 -6.00 8.10 -10.35
N ASP A 54 -6.18 8.68 -9.17
CA ASP A 54 -5.70 10.03 -8.87
C ASP A 54 -4.50 10.05 -7.93
N ALA A 55 -3.99 8.88 -7.57
CA ALA A 55 -2.88 8.80 -6.63
C ALA A 55 -1.56 9.22 -7.29
N ASP A 56 -0.68 9.85 -6.52
CA ASP A 56 0.69 10.12 -6.93
C ASP A 56 1.59 8.92 -6.68
N ALA A 57 1.29 8.18 -5.61
CA ALA A 57 2.03 6.98 -5.24
C ALA A 57 1.09 5.97 -4.59
N VAL A 58 1.42 4.71 -4.76
CA VAL A 58 0.72 3.60 -4.09
C VAL A 58 1.73 2.82 -3.27
N LEU A 59 1.40 2.58 -2.02
CA LEU A 59 2.22 1.79 -1.11
C LEU A 59 1.38 0.63 -0.59
N GLY A 60 1.99 -0.54 -0.50
CA GLY A 60 1.31 -1.71 0.03
C GLY A 60 2.11 -2.99 -0.16
N PRO A 61 1.53 -4.13 0.21
CA PRO A 61 2.19 -5.42 -0.01
C PRO A 61 2.12 -5.79 -1.49
N VAL A 62 3.03 -6.66 -1.91
CA VAL A 62 3.06 -7.10 -3.32
C VAL A 62 1.73 -7.75 -3.74
N GLY A 63 0.99 -8.31 -2.78
CA GLY A 63 -0.29 -8.96 -3.06
C GLY A 63 -1.35 -8.05 -3.68
N ILE A 64 -1.23 -6.73 -3.57
CA ILE A 64 -2.25 -5.84 -4.12
C ILE A 64 -2.26 -5.80 -5.66
N VAL A 65 -1.22 -6.34 -6.30
CA VAL A 65 -1.20 -6.51 -7.76
C VAL A 65 -1.36 -7.97 -8.17
N VAL A 66 -1.73 -8.84 -7.24
CA VAL A 66 -1.93 -10.26 -7.50
C VAL A 66 -3.40 -10.61 -7.28
N ALA A 67 -4.09 -10.93 -8.35
CA ALA A 67 -5.52 -11.29 -8.26
C ALA A 67 -5.73 -12.45 -7.30
N HIS A 68 -6.78 -12.37 -6.50
CA HIS A 68 -7.19 -13.37 -5.51
C HIS A 68 -6.26 -13.53 -4.32
N SER A 69 -5.26 -12.65 -4.16
CA SER A 69 -4.42 -12.65 -2.96
C SER A 69 -5.20 -12.13 -1.75
N ILE A 70 -4.59 -12.25 -0.57
CA ILE A 70 -5.18 -11.85 0.71
C ILE A 70 -6.52 -12.57 0.89
N LEU A 71 -6.48 -13.91 0.83
CA LEU A 71 -7.65 -14.77 0.99
C LEU A 71 -8.80 -14.39 0.04
N GLY A 72 -8.46 -13.96 -1.16
CA GLY A 72 -9.45 -13.59 -2.17
C GLY A 72 -9.97 -12.17 -2.05
N GLU A 73 -9.50 -11.39 -1.08
CA GLU A 73 -9.97 -10.01 -0.92
C GLU A 73 -9.53 -9.10 -2.06
N VAL A 74 -8.38 -9.39 -2.67
CA VAL A 74 -7.93 -8.63 -3.84
C VAL A 74 -8.57 -9.24 -5.07
N THR A 75 -9.58 -8.57 -5.60
CA THR A 75 -10.27 -9.03 -6.81
C THR A 75 -9.40 -8.78 -8.04
N PRO A 76 -9.66 -9.49 -9.16
CA PRO A 76 -8.96 -9.19 -10.41
C PRO A 76 -9.05 -7.71 -10.82
N ALA A 77 -10.21 -7.09 -10.62
CA ALA A 77 -10.37 -5.67 -10.94
C ALA A 77 -9.48 -4.78 -10.08
N MET A 78 -9.34 -5.10 -8.80
CA MET A 78 -8.43 -4.37 -7.90
C MET A 78 -6.98 -4.52 -8.34
N ALA A 79 -6.54 -5.75 -8.59
CA ALA A 79 -5.17 -6.03 -9.00
C ALA A 79 -4.83 -5.31 -10.32
N GLU A 80 -5.75 -5.35 -11.28
CA GLU A 80 -5.58 -4.67 -12.55
C GLU A 80 -5.50 -3.16 -12.37
N ALA A 81 -6.39 -2.59 -11.56
CA ALA A 81 -6.41 -1.14 -11.35
C ALA A 81 -5.10 -0.67 -10.70
N VAL A 82 -4.63 -1.37 -9.68
CA VAL A 82 -3.37 -1.00 -9.01
C VAL A 82 -2.19 -1.18 -9.95
N GLY A 83 -2.09 -2.36 -10.58
CA GLY A 83 -0.97 -2.66 -11.46
C GLY A 83 -0.91 -1.78 -12.70
N GLY A 84 -2.06 -1.38 -13.21
CA GLY A 84 -2.16 -0.58 -14.43
C GLY A 84 -2.23 0.93 -14.21
N CYS A 85 -2.28 1.41 -12.97
CA CYS A 85 -2.44 2.84 -12.72
C CYS A 85 -1.17 3.63 -13.05
N ARG A 86 -1.33 4.95 -13.22
CA ARG A 86 -0.21 5.84 -13.54
C ARG A 86 0.72 6.09 -12.36
N ALA A 87 0.21 5.92 -11.15
CA ALA A 87 1.01 6.16 -9.95
C ALA A 87 2.22 5.22 -9.89
N ARG A 88 3.30 5.70 -9.30
CA ARG A 88 4.42 4.83 -8.96
C ARG A 88 4.00 3.92 -7.81
N LYS A 89 4.36 2.67 -7.90
CA LYS A 89 3.99 1.67 -6.89
C LYS A 89 5.22 1.22 -6.15
N PHE A 90 5.19 1.35 -4.83
CA PHE A 90 6.30 0.96 -3.94
C PHE A 90 5.78 -0.19 -3.09
N LEU A 91 6.05 -1.40 -3.55
CA LEU A 91 5.44 -2.60 -2.99
C LEU A 91 6.41 -3.35 -2.09
N ILE A 92 5.90 -3.80 -0.96
CA ILE A 92 6.69 -4.52 0.01
C ILE A 92 6.57 -6.01 -0.28
N PRO A 93 7.71 -6.72 -0.41
CA PRO A 93 7.69 -8.11 -0.83
C PRO A 93 7.41 -9.05 0.34
N VAL A 94 6.29 -8.83 1.02
CA VAL A 94 5.86 -9.75 2.07
C VAL A 94 5.09 -10.89 1.46
N ASN A 95 5.39 -12.09 1.95
CA ASN A 95 4.87 -13.31 1.38
C ASN A 95 3.51 -13.66 1.98
N SER A 96 2.46 -13.27 1.30
CA SER A 96 1.11 -13.60 1.76
C SER A 96 0.23 -14.22 0.68
N CYS A 97 0.78 -14.53 -0.50
CA CYS A 97 -0.03 -14.93 -1.64
C CYS A 97 0.70 -15.88 -2.60
N GLY A 98 1.66 -16.63 -2.10
CA GLY A 98 2.39 -17.59 -2.92
C GLY A 98 3.36 -16.96 -3.91
N VAL A 99 3.55 -15.65 -3.86
CA VAL A 99 4.51 -14.95 -4.73
C VAL A 99 5.82 -14.78 -3.97
N VAL A 100 6.89 -15.19 -4.59
CA VAL A 100 8.24 -15.03 -4.04
C VAL A 100 9.00 -14.07 -4.96
N VAL A 101 9.52 -12.99 -4.38
CA VAL A 101 10.33 -12.03 -5.14
C VAL A 101 11.79 -12.42 -4.99
N SER A 102 12.39 -12.91 -6.08
CA SER A 102 13.78 -13.38 -6.07
C SER A 102 14.75 -12.24 -5.79
N GLY A 103 15.82 -12.54 -5.09
CA GLY A 103 16.86 -11.55 -4.80
C GLY A 103 16.58 -10.65 -3.61
N VAL A 104 15.43 -10.78 -2.98
CA VAL A 104 15.07 -9.97 -1.81
C VAL A 104 15.47 -10.74 -0.55
N LYS A 105 16.16 -10.06 0.35
CA LYS A 105 16.51 -10.62 1.66
C LYS A 105 15.39 -10.31 2.64
N GLU A 106 15.04 -11.31 3.43
CA GLU A 106 14.06 -11.14 4.48
C GLU A 106 14.56 -10.17 5.54
N GLN A 107 13.71 -9.28 5.98
CA GLN A 107 14.01 -8.26 6.98
C GLN A 107 12.79 -8.03 7.86
N PRO A 108 12.98 -7.42 9.04
CA PRO A 108 11.84 -7.00 9.86
C PRO A 108 10.94 -6.04 9.07
N LEU A 109 9.64 -6.15 9.28
CA LEU A 109 8.67 -5.34 8.56
C LEU A 109 8.92 -3.83 8.65
N PRO A 110 9.28 -3.26 9.82
CA PRO A 110 9.57 -1.83 9.88
C PRO A 110 10.71 -1.38 8.96
N ASN A 111 11.68 -2.25 8.69
CA ASN A 111 12.78 -1.93 7.78
C ASN A 111 12.29 -1.81 6.34
N TYR A 112 11.43 -2.72 5.91
CA TYR A 112 10.82 -2.63 4.59
C TYR A 112 10.01 -1.35 4.44
N VAL A 113 9.25 -1.01 5.48
CA VAL A 113 8.41 0.20 5.47
C VAL A 113 9.26 1.45 5.33
N ALA A 114 10.32 1.57 6.13
CA ALA A 114 11.23 2.71 6.07
C ALA A 114 11.87 2.84 4.68
N GLN A 115 12.30 1.71 4.11
CA GLN A 115 12.92 1.70 2.78
C GLN A 115 11.94 2.11 1.69
N ALA A 116 10.72 1.59 1.73
CA ALA A 116 9.71 1.91 0.73
C ALA A 116 9.36 3.40 0.74
N VAL A 117 9.19 3.97 1.93
CA VAL A 117 8.87 5.39 2.07
C VAL A 117 10.05 6.25 1.61
N GLU A 118 11.28 5.87 1.97
CA GLU A 118 12.48 6.57 1.53
C GLU A 118 12.59 6.55 -0.01
N GLN A 119 12.40 5.39 -0.62
CA GLN A 119 12.41 5.27 -2.08
C GLN A 119 11.34 6.14 -2.73
N MET A 120 10.14 6.14 -2.17
CA MET A 120 9.06 6.97 -2.68
C MET A 120 9.46 8.44 -2.66
N MET A 121 10.00 8.92 -1.55
CA MET A 121 10.43 10.31 -1.42
C MET A 121 11.48 10.68 -2.45
N GLN A 122 12.47 9.81 -2.65
CA GLN A 122 13.52 10.05 -3.63
C GLN A 122 12.97 10.10 -5.06
N GLU A 123 12.11 9.15 -5.41
CA GLU A 123 11.60 9.06 -6.78
C GLU A 123 10.57 10.14 -7.11
N LEU A 124 9.86 10.63 -6.10
CA LEU A 124 8.91 11.73 -6.30
C LEU A 124 9.53 13.11 -6.07
N GLY A 125 10.82 13.15 -5.75
CA GLY A 125 11.52 14.42 -5.54
C GLY A 125 11.26 15.09 -4.21
N GLU A 126 10.80 14.32 -3.21
CA GLU A 126 10.48 14.84 -1.88
C GLU A 126 11.61 14.66 -0.87
N ALA A 127 12.67 14.03 -1.28
CA ALA A 127 13.81 13.77 -0.38
C ALA A 127 14.64 15.02 -0.11
#